data_7b5d77089ab21e426e88a819d9aead6e
#
_entry.id   7b5d77089ab21e426e88a819d9aead6e
#
_cell.length_a   1.000
_cell.length_b   1.000
_cell.length_c   1.000
_cell.angle_alpha   90.00
_cell.angle_beta   90.00
_cell.angle_gamma   90.00
#
_symmetry.space_group_name_H-M   'P 1'
#
loop_
_entity.id
_entity.type
_entity.pdbx_description
1 polymer ?
#
loop_
_entity_poly.entity_id
_entity_poly.type
_entity_poly.pdbx_seq_one_letter_code
_entity_poly.pdbx_strand_id
1 'polypeptide(L)'
;MYKHIIWDFDGTLFDTYPVMAGSFKDTLERQGIEEPLEEITKHMKVSMTYAFNHYGEKYGIGDEFITAYDSRRKEVEFDLSKPFEGIEELCKYIHSTGRRNYLYTHRGESSIKMLESYGLTGYFTDFITSQHGFERKPSPNAIQHLIRTHHIDHTEAIMIGDRDLDLLSGKNAGISACYFTDNVEENPHADYVVTSVEELYSII
;
A
#
# COMPACT_ATOMS: atom_id res chain seq x y z
N MET A 1 -21.75 2.25 7.81
CA MET A 1 -20.93 3.32 7.23
C MET A 1 -19.72 3.49 8.13
N TYR A 2 -18.53 3.35 7.59
CA TYR A 2 -17.29 3.37 8.36
C TYR A 2 -16.88 4.80 8.71
N LYS A 3 -16.33 4.97 9.92
CA LYS A 3 -15.83 6.27 10.43
C LYS A 3 -14.31 6.34 10.43
N HIS A 4 -13.64 5.19 10.41
CA HIS A 4 -12.19 5.06 10.50
C HIS A 4 -11.68 4.26 9.32
N ILE A 5 -11.00 4.92 8.40
CA ILE A 5 -10.51 4.34 7.16
C ILE A 5 -8.99 4.22 7.26
N ILE A 6 -8.51 2.97 7.26
CA ILE A 6 -7.08 2.64 7.34
C ILE A 6 -6.62 2.24 5.95
N TRP A 7 -5.65 2.96 5.43
CA TRP A 7 -5.17 2.84 4.06
C TRP A 7 -3.81 2.16 3.99
N ASP A 8 -3.64 1.21 3.07
CA ASP A 8 -2.31 0.93 2.54
C ASP A 8 -1.85 2.07 1.62
N PHE A 9 -0.58 2.07 1.24
CA PHE A 9 0.00 3.11 0.40
C PHE A 9 0.21 2.66 -1.05
N ASP A 10 1.08 1.64 -1.25
CA ASP A 10 1.49 1.16 -2.57
C ASP A 10 0.36 0.39 -3.24
N GLY A 11 -0.09 0.81 -4.41
CA GLY A 11 -1.19 0.16 -5.12
C GLY A 11 -2.58 0.44 -4.53
N THR A 12 -2.67 1.33 -3.53
CA THR A 12 -3.93 1.70 -2.88
C THR A 12 -4.15 3.21 -2.88
N LEU A 13 -3.36 3.98 -2.15
CA LEU A 13 -3.38 5.45 -2.24
C LEU A 13 -2.61 5.95 -3.47
N PHE A 14 -1.48 5.33 -3.77
CA PHE A 14 -0.59 5.72 -4.87
C PHE A 14 -0.34 4.56 -5.84
N ASP A 15 -0.40 4.87 -7.13
CA ASP A 15 0.02 3.96 -8.20
C ASP A 15 1.55 3.94 -8.30
N THR A 16 2.17 3.11 -7.45
CA THR A 16 3.62 3.00 -7.33
C THR A 16 4.22 1.81 -8.07
N TYR A 17 3.40 0.81 -8.42
CA TYR A 17 3.90 -0.40 -9.07
C TYR A 17 4.59 -0.18 -10.41
N PRO A 18 4.11 0.70 -11.32
CA PRO A 18 4.82 0.97 -12.57
C PRO A 18 6.24 1.47 -12.35
N VAL A 19 6.43 2.33 -11.35
CA VAL A 19 7.75 2.90 -11.00
C VAL A 19 8.63 1.86 -10.32
N MET A 20 8.06 1.09 -9.40
CA MET A 20 8.79 0.04 -8.67
C MET A 20 9.25 -1.07 -9.62
N ALA A 21 8.33 -1.59 -10.44
CA ALA A 21 8.64 -2.65 -11.38
C ALA A 21 9.56 -2.17 -12.52
N GLY A 22 9.35 -0.94 -13.02
CA GLY A 22 10.24 -0.32 -14.01
C GLY A 22 11.68 -0.18 -13.49
N SER A 23 11.85 0.33 -12.27
CA SER A 23 13.17 0.45 -11.65
C SER A 23 13.85 -0.90 -11.41
N PHE A 24 13.07 -1.93 -11.08
CA PHE A 24 13.57 -3.30 -10.91
C PHE A 24 14.02 -3.88 -12.25
N LYS A 25 13.19 -3.73 -13.28
CA LYS A 25 13.52 -4.15 -14.66
C LYS A 25 14.78 -3.46 -15.16
N ASP A 26 14.88 -2.15 -15.05
CA ASP A 26 16.09 -1.38 -15.41
C ASP A 26 17.34 -1.92 -14.72
N THR A 27 17.21 -2.33 -13.43
CA THR A 27 18.32 -2.86 -12.66
C THR A 27 18.73 -4.27 -13.12
N LEU A 28 17.75 -5.11 -13.49
CA LEU A 28 18.02 -6.43 -14.11
C LEU A 28 18.70 -6.28 -15.46
N GLU A 29 18.20 -5.40 -16.32
CA GLU A 29 18.75 -5.17 -17.67
C GLU A 29 20.22 -4.69 -17.64
N ARG A 30 20.60 -3.89 -16.64
CA ARG A 30 22.00 -3.50 -16.42
C ARG A 30 22.93 -4.67 -16.08
N GLN A 31 22.37 -5.78 -15.60
CA GLN A 31 23.09 -7.03 -15.39
C GLN A 31 22.95 -8.02 -16.56
N GLY A 32 22.32 -7.60 -17.67
CA GLY A 32 22.10 -8.44 -18.84
C GLY A 32 20.95 -9.42 -18.68
N ILE A 33 20.05 -9.19 -17.73
CA ILE A 33 18.89 -10.05 -17.44
C ILE A 33 17.64 -9.37 -18.01
N GLU A 34 16.93 -10.07 -18.88
CA GLU A 34 15.65 -9.61 -19.44
C GLU A 34 14.48 -10.34 -18.78
N GLU A 35 13.54 -9.57 -18.22
CA GLU A 35 12.30 -10.06 -17.63
C GLU A 35 11.10 -9.20 -18.05
N PRO A 36 9.93 -9.81 -18.31
CA PRO A 36 8.71 -9.06 -18.58
C PRO A 36 8.30 -8.22 -17.37
N LEU A 37 7.93 -6.95 -17.62
CA LEU A 37 7.48 -6.04 -16.58
C LEU A 37 6.29 -6.58 -15.80
N GLU A 38 5.37 -7.27 -16.48
CA GLU A 38 4.18 -7.87 -15.89
C GLU A 38 4.54 -8.96 -14.87
N GLU A 39 5.52 -9.84 -15.18
CA GLU A 39 5.96 -10.87 -14.23
C GLU A 39 6.65 -10.24 -13.01
N ILE A 40 7.46 -9.19 -13.20
CA ILE A 40 8.08 -8.46 -12.09
C ILE A 40 6.99 -7.89 -11.19
N THR A 41 5.99 -7.19 -11.78
CA THR A 41 4.88 -6.59 -11.06
C THR A 41 4.08 -7.63 -10.27
N LYS A 42 3.79 -8.78 -10.88
CA LYS A 42 3.08 -9.88 -10.25
C LYS A 42 3.80 -10.39 -8.98
N HIS A 43 5.11 -10.57 -9.04
CA HIS A 43 5.89 -10.97 -7.88
C HIS A 43 5.95 -9.89 -6.81
N MET A 44 6.00 -8.61 -7.19
CA MET A 44 5.98 -7.48 -6.25
C MET A 44 4.63 -7.34 -5.55
N LYS A 45 3.51 -7.61 -6.22
CA LYS A 45 2.17 -7.62 -5.62
C LYS A 45 2.05 -8.70 -4.52
N VAL A 46 2.77 -9.82 -4.61
CA VAL A 46 2.88 -10.76 -3.47
C VAL A 46 3.63 -10.10 -2.30
N SER A 47 4.86 -9.70 -2.49
CA SER A 47 5.63 -8.80 -1.63
C SER A 47 6.99 -8.49 -2.29
N MET A 48 7.63 -7.36 -1.90
CA MET A 48 8.99 -7.06 -2.33
C MET A 48 9.99 -8.14 -1.91
N THR A 49 9.84 -8.69 -0.71
CA THR A 49 10.69 -9.80 -0.23
C THR A 49 10.53 -11.03 -1.11
N TYR A 50 9.30 -11.35 -1.50
CA TYR A 50 9.04 -12.47 -2.41
C TYR A 50 9.71 -12.24 -3.78
N ALA A 51 9.58 -11.04 -4.34
CA ALA A 51 10.22 -10.70 -5.63
C ALA A 51 11.76 -10.84 -5.54
N PHE A 52 12.39 -10.28 -4.50
CA PHE A 52 13.84 -10.42 -4.30
C PHE A 52 14.28 -11.88 -4.15
N ASN A 53 13.56 -12.67 -3.38
CA ASN A 53 13.88 -14.09 -3.19
C ASN A 53 13.73 -14.87 -4.51
N HIS A 54 12.62 -14.66 -5.24
CA HIS A 54 12.37 -15.32 -6.51
C HIS A 54 13.49 -15.05 -7.53
N TYR A 55 13.85 -13.78 -7.72
CA TYR A 55 14.91 -13.41 -8.67
C TYR A 55 16.31 -13.70 -8.13
N GLY A 56 16.47 -13.74 -6.80
CA GLY A 56 17.68 -14.22 -6.15
C GLY A 56 17.96 -15.68 -6.44
N GLU A 57 16.96 -16.54 -6.31
CA GLU A 57 17.05 -17.97 -6.66
C GLU A 57 17.25 -18.18 -8.16
N LYS A 58 16.56 -17.39 -9.00
CA LYS A 58 16.58 -17.55 -10.46
C LYS A 58 17.89 -17.07 -11.10
N TYR A 59 18.45 -15.96 -10.62
CA TYR A 59 19.57 -15.26 -11.27
C TYR A 59 20.78 -15.02 -10.37
N GLY A 60 20.70 -15.36 -9.09
CA GLY A 60 21.77 -15.12 -8.14
C GLY A 60 21.93 -13.64 -7.73
N ILE A 61 20.89 -12.81 -7.91
CA ILE A 61 20.93 -11.42 -7.45
C ILE A 61 20.92 -11.37 -5.91
N GLY A 62 21.65 -10.41 -5.32
CA GLY A 62 21.80 -10.26 -3.88
C GLY A 62 21.79 -8.80 -3.43
N ASP A 63 22.45 -8.51 -2.33
CA ASP A 63 22.43 -7.19 -1.67
C ASP A 63 22.87 -6.03 -2.58
N GLU A 64 23.82 -6.27 -3.48
CA GLU A 64 24.27 -5.26 -4.45
C GLU A 64 23.14 -4.87 -5.41
N PHE A 65 22.36 -5.84 -5.88
CA PHE A 65 21.19 -5.58 -6.70
C PHE A 65 20.13 -4.79 -5.91
N ILE A 66 19.85 -5.19 -4.67
CA ILE A 66 18.85 -4.49 -3.82
C ILE A 66 19.27 -3.03 -3.61
N THR A 67 20.55 -2.80 -3.36
CA THR A 67 21.10 -1.44 -3.19
C THR A 67 20.96 -0.60 -4.47
N ALA A 68 21.29 -1.18 -5.63
CA ALA A 68 21.18 -0.52 -6.93
C ALA A 68 19.71 -0.22 -7.29
N TYR A 69 18.81 -1.18 -7.06
CA TYR A 69 17.37 -1.01 -7.22
C TYR A 69 16.82 0.11 -6.35
N ASP A 70 17.14 0.11 -5.06
CA ASP A 70 16.67 1.14 -4.12
C ASP A 70 17.17 2.55 -4.50
N SER A 71 18.42 2.64 -4.96
CA SER A 71 18.95 3.91 -5.46
C SER A 71 18.16 4.38 -6.69
N ARG A 72 17.98 3.52 -7.68
CA ARG A 72 17.27 3.83 -8.92
C ARG A 72 15.82 4.21 -8.67
N ARG A 73 15.11 3.46 -7.83
CA ARG A 73 13.73 3.75 -7.46
C ARG A 73 13.62 5.13 -6.81
N LYS A 74 14.48 5.45 -5.83
CA LYS A 74 14.47 6.74 -5.12
C LYS A 74 14.70 7.95 -6.02
N GLU A 75 15.45 7.78 -7.12
CA GLU A 75 15.69 8.85 -8.10
C GLU A 75 14.43 9.30 -8.83
N VAL A 76 13.48 8.38 -9.05
CA VAL A 76 12.34 8.62 -9.94
C VAL A 76 10.98 8.55 -9.26
N GLU A 77 10.88 7.93 -8.06
CA GLU A 77 9.58 7.62 -7.49
C GLU A 77 8.74 8.86 -7.14
N PHE A 78 9.36 9.95 -6.69
CA PHE A 78 8.65 11.18 -6.35
C PHE A 78 8.03 11.86 -7.57
N ASP A 79 8.70 11.80 -8.70
CA ASP A 79 8.25 12.45 -9.93
C ASP A 79 7.22 11.62 -10.70
N LEU A 80 7.32 10.29 -10.61
CA LEU A 80 6.55 9.38 -11.44
C LEU A 80 5.38 8.69 -10.71
N SER A 81 5.45 8.51 -9.38
CA SER A 81 4.34 7.92 -8.64
C SER A 81 3.30 8.98 -8.32
N LYS A 82 2.03 8.68 -8.59
CA LYS A 82 0.90 9.59 -8.37
C LYS A 82 -0.17 8.91 -7.53
N PRO A 83 -0.99 9.69 -6.78
CA PRO A 83 -2.20 9.13 -6.19
C PRO A 83 -3.10 8.58 -7.30
N PHE A 84 -3.86 7.54 -6.99
CA PHE A 84 -4.94 7.10 -7.88
C PHE A 84 -5.94 8.24 -8.09
N GLU A 85 -6.53 8.29 -9.28
CA GLU A 85 -7.52 9.29 -9.63
C GLU A 85 -8.68 9.29 -8.61
N GLY A 86 -9.03 10.45 -8.07
CA GLY A 86 -10.08 10.62 -7.07
C GLY A 86 -9.66 10.40 -5.61
N ILE A 87 -8.45 9.89 -5.32
CA ILE A 87 -7.98 9.66 -3.93
C ILE A 87 -7.88 10.98 -3.15
N GLU A 88 -7.43 12.06 -3.79
CA GLU A 88 -7.29 13.36 -3.12
C GLU A 88 -8.66 13.87 -2.65
N GLU A 89 -9.65 13.82 -3.54
CA GLU A 89 -11.02 14.22 -3.26
C GLU A 89 -11.67 13.35 -2.20
N LEU A 90 -11.43 12.03 -2.26
CA LEU A 90 -11.97 11.08 -1.30
C LEU A 90 -11.40 11.30 0.10
N CYS A 91 -10.07 11.45 0.25
CA CYS A 91 -9.45 11.74 1.55
C CYS A 91 -9.96 13.04 2.16
N LYS A 92 -10.13 14.09 1.34
CA LYS A 92 -10.72 15.37 1.74
C LYS A 92 -12.19 15.21 2.14
N TYR A 93 -12.96 14.45 1.37
CA TYR A 93 -14.38 14.18 1.67
C TYR A 93 -14.52 13.46 3.03
N ILE A 94 -13.77 12.38 3.25
CA ILE A 94 -13.74 11.63 4.51
C ILE A 94 -13.47 12.59 5.68
N HIS A 95 -12.41 13.39 5.59
CA HIS A 95 -12.05 14.36 6.62
C HIS A 95 -13.15 15.40 6.85
N SER A 96 -13.76 15.95 5.79
CA SER A 96 -14.80 16.99 5.85
C SER A 96 -16.10 16.52 6.51
N THR A 97 -16.36 15.21 6.50
CA THR A 97 -17.54 14.60 7.13
C THR A 97 -17.32 14.19 8.59
N GLY A 98 -16.16 14.53 9.16
CA GLY A 98 -15.78 14.16 10.54
C GLY A 98 -15.27 12.73 10.67
N ARG A 99 -15.08 12.02 9.58
CA ARG A 99 -14.44 10.69 9.53
C ARG A 99 -12.93 10.84 9.52
N ARG A 100 -12.20 9.75 9.70
CA ARG A 100 -10.75 9.78 9.92
C ARG A 100 -10.03 8.85 8.98
N ASN A 101 -8.99 9.36 8.30
CA ASN A 101 -8.05 8.59 7.53
C ASN A 101 -6.82 8.25 8.40
N TYR A 102 -6.29 7.05 8.22
CA TYR A 102 -5.06 6.56 8.83
C TYR A 102 -4.20 5.90 7.76
N LEU A 103 -2.90 6.13 7.81
CA LEU A 103 -1.97 5.40 6.96
C LEU A 103 -1.40 4.19 7.71
N TYR A 104 -1.39 3.02 7.09
CA TYR A 104 -0.61 1.87 7.53
C TYR A 104 0.14 1.25 6.35
N THR A 105 1.46 1.44 6.31
CA THR A 105 2.32 1.00 5.21
C THR A 105 3.60 0.34 5.69
N HIS A 106 4.17 -0.55 4.86
CA HIS A 106 5.52 -1.09 5.05
C HIS A 106 6.63 -0.17 4.52
N ARG A 107 6.27 0.96 3.90
CA ARG A 107 7.23 2.02 3.57
C ARG A 107 7.73 2.75 4.80
N GLY A 108 8.85 3.45 4.63
CA GLY A 108 9.34 4.44 5.60
C GLY A 108 8.71 5.82 5.37
N GLU A 109 9.42 6.86 5.79
CA GLU A 109 9.00 8.27 5.69
C GLU A 109 8.71 8.76 4.26
N SER A 110 9.21 8.07 3.23
CA SER A 110 8.94 8.45 1.84
C SER A 110 7.44 8.50 1.53
N SER A 111 6.63 7.63 2.14
CA SER A 111 5.17 7.66 1.98
C SER A 111 4.55 8.94 2.53
N ILE A 112 5.00 9.41 3.70
CA ILE A 112 4.52 10.66 4.30
C ILE A 112 4.94 11.86 3.44
N LYS A 113 6.19 11.89 2.96
CA LYS A 113 6.69 12.95 2.07
C LYS A 113 5.93 13.00 0.74
N MET A 114 5.54 11.84 0.20
CA MET A 114 4.71 11.77 -0.99
C MET A 114 3.29 12.31 -0.72
N LEU A 115 2.65 11.94 0.40
CA LEU A 115 1.38 12.56 0.81
C LEU A 115 1.51 14.08 1.01
N GLU A 116 2.61 14.55 1.58
CA GLU A 116 2.88 15.97 1.79
C GLU A 116 3.01 16.73 0.46
N SER A 117 3.68 16.15 -0.54
CA SER A 117 3.85 16.78 -1.86
C SER A 117 2.53 17.00 -2.61
N TYR A 118 1.48 16.23 -2.25
CA TYR A 118 0.11 16.40 -2.76
C TYR A 118 -0.82 17.13 -1.76
N GLY A 119 -0.28 17.64 -0.63
CA GLY A 119 -1.07 18.36 0.38
C GLY A 119 -2.06 17.48 1.15
N LEU A 120 -1.85 16.15 1.15
CA LEU A 120 -2.79 15.19 1.72
C LEU A 120 -2.60 14.93 3.21
N THR A 121 -1.43 15.22 3.78
CA THR A 121 -1.12 14.90 5.19
C THR A 121 -2.11 15.50 6.18
N GLY A 122 -2.66 16.69 5.89
CA GLY A 122 -3.64 17.35 6.74
C GLY A 122 -5.00 16.62 6.84
N TYR A 123 -5.27 15.66 5.98
CA TYR A 123 -6.50 14.86 5.99
C TYR A 123 -6.34 13.54 6.74
N PHE A 124 -5.11 13.22 7.20
CA PHE A 124 -4.82 12.00 7.95
C PHE A 124 -4.70 12.29 9.44
N THR A 125 -5.25 11.39 10.24
CA THR A 125 -5.24 11.47 11.70
C THR A 125 -3.95 10.89 12.29
N ASP A 126 -3.43 9.81 11.67
CA ASP A 126 -2.23 9.13 12.15
C ASP A 126 -1.55 8.34 11.02
N PHE A 127 -0.25 8.03 11.20
CA PHE A 127 0.59 7.39 10.21
C PHE A 127 1.38 6.26 10.86
N ILE A 128 1.22 5.03 10.37
CA ILE A 128 2.09 3.91 10.74
C ILE A 128 2.93 3.51 9.54
N THR A 129 4.24 3.65 9.72
CA THR A 129 5.26 3.29 8.72
C THR A 129 6.18 2.20 9.28
N SER A 130 7.09 1.69 8.45
CA SER A 130 8.10 0.71 8.88
C SER A 130 8.98 1.17 10.05
N GLN A 131 9.10 2.48 10.29
CA GLN A 131 9.91 3.04 11.37
C GLN A 131 9.29 2.89 12.76
N HIS A 132 7.99 2.61 12.83
CA HIS A 132 7.30 2.38 14.11
C HIS A 132 7.59 1.00 14.72
N GLY A 133 8.28 0.11 13.99
CA GLY A 133 8.76 -1.18 14.52
C GLY A 133 7.67 -2.21 14.78
N PHE A 134 6.46 -2.02 14.26
CA PHE A 134 5.42 -3.05 14.34
C PHE A 134 5.77 -4.25 13.47
N GLU A 135 5.31 -5.41 13.89
CA GLU A 135 5.33 -6.60 13.07
C GLU A 135 4.60 -6.35 11.74
N ARG A 136 5.18 -6.87 10.64
CA ARG A 136 4.65 -6.62 9.29
C ARG A 136 3.28 -7.27 9.08
N LYS A 137 2.45 -6.69 8.18
CA LYS A 137 1.24 -7.33 7.68
C LYS A 137 1.55 -8.78 7.27
N PRO A 138 0.72 -9.76 7.59
CA PRO A 138 -0.67 -9.68 8.05
C PRO A 138 -0.86 -9.58 9.58
N SER A 139 0.19 -9.22 10.35
CA SER A 139 0.04 -9.00 11.79
C SER A 139 -0.97 -7.89 12.08
N PRO A 140 -1.87 -8.06 13.08
CA PRO A 140 -2.84 -7.06 13.46
C PRO A 140 -2.25 -5.94 14.34
N ASN A 141 -1.01 -6.06 14.79
CA ASN A 141 -0.45 -5.26 15.88
C ASN A 141 -0.51 -3.74 15.63
N ALA A 142 -0.24 -3.31 14.41
CA ALA A 142 -0.29 -1.90 14.01
C ALA A 142 -1.74 -1.37 14.03
N ILE A 143 -2.68 -2.13 13.47
CA ILE A 143 -4.11 -1.75 13.48
C ILE A 143 -4.66 -1.76 14.90
N GLN A 144 -4.31 -2.74 15.72
CA GLN A 144 -4.70 -2.77 17.13
C GLN A 144 -4.11 -1.59 17.93
N HIS A 145 -2.92 -1.10 17.55
CA HIS A 145 -2.38 0.13 18.11
C HIS A 145 -3.27 1.34 17.77
N LEU A 146 -3.66 1.52 16.48
CA LEU A 146 -4.59 2.58 16.07
C LEU A 146 -5.92 2.49 16.82
N ILE A 147 -6.48 1.28 16.93
CA ILE A 147 -7.75 1.03 17.65
C ILE A 147 -7.66 1.51 19.08
N ARG A 148 -6.60 1.15 19.81
CA ARG A 148 -6.42 1.56 21.22
C ARG A 148 -6.16 3.06 21.35
N THR A 149 -5.30 3.61 20.50
CA THR A 149 -4.87 5.02 20.59
C THR A 149 -6.02 5.98 20.28
N HIS A 150 -6.84 5.63 19.30
CA HIS A 150 -7.92 6.51 18.83
C HIS A 150 -9.32 6.07 19.30
N HIS A 151 -9.39 5.06 20.21
CA HIS A 151 -10.65 4.52 20.73
C HIS A 151 -11.65 4.13 19.64
N ILE A 152 -11.15 3.40 18.64
CA ILE A 152 -11.91 3.00 17.45
C ILE A 152 -12.84 1.83 17.79
N ASP A 153 -14.13 1.95 17.44
CA ASP A 153 -15.03 0.81 17.41
C ASP A 153 -14.70 -0.05 16.17
N HIS A 154 -14.44 -1.34 16.38
CA HIS A 154 -14.09 -2.29 15.32
C HIS A 154 -15.13 -2.34 14.19
N THR A 155 -16.42 -2.17 14.54
CA THR A 155 -17.52 -2.17 13.56
C THR A 155 -17.59 -0.92 12.70
N GLU A 156 -16.87 0.14 13.08
CA GLU A 156 -16.80 1.42 12.38
C GLU A 156 -15.48 1.61 11.62
N ALA A 157 -14.62 0.57 11.58
CA ALA A 157 -13.31 0.64 10.93
C ALA A 157 -13.20 -0.31 9.74
N ILE A 158 -12.42 0.11 8.73
CA ILE A 158 -12.13 -0.67 7.55
C ILE A 158 -10.67 -0.51 7.14
N MET A 159 -10.01 -1.62 6.78
CA MET A 159 -8.71 -1.63 6.12
C MET A 159 -8.91 -1.70 4.61
N ILE A 160 -8.30 -0.79 3.86
CA ILE A 160 -8.32 -0.78 2.40
C ILE A 160 -6.91 -1.04 1.89
N GLY A 161 -6.76 -2.03 1.03
CA GLY A 161 -5.47 -2.43 0.46
C GLY A 161 -5.62 -3.26 -0.81
N ASP A 162 -4.50 -3.42 -1.51
CA ASP A 162 -4.44 -4.12 -2.80
C ASP A 162 -3.87 -5.54 -2.72
N ARG A 163 -3.57 -6.03 -1.49
CA ARG A 163 -2.98 -7.36 -1.28
C ARG A 163 -3.65 -8.10 -0.14
N ASP A 164 -3.58 -9.44 -0.18
CA ASP A 164 -4.04 -10.30 0.91
C ASP A 164 -3.45 -9.93 2.26
N LEU A 165 -2.20 -9.48 2.30
CA LEU A 165 -1.53 -9.07 3.54
C LEU A 165 -2.25 -7.90 4.23
N ASP A 166 -2.79 -6.98 3.44
CA ASP A 166 -3.54 -5.82 3.91
C ASP A 166 -4.88 -6.27 4.49
N LEU A 167 -5.62 -7.04 3.70
CA LEU A 167 -6.94 -7.56 4.08
C LEU A 167 -6.86 -8.42 5.35
N LEU A 168 -5.91 -9.36 5.37
CA LEU A 168 -5.68 -10.22 6.53
C LEU A 168 -5.26 -9.43 7.77
N SER A 169 -4.50 -8.34 7.63
CA SER A 169 -4.15 -7.49 8.78
C SER A 169 -5.39 -6.85 9.40
N GLY A 170 -6.35 -6.40 8.57
CA GLY A 170 -7.65 -5.89 9.00
C GLY A 170 -8.50 -6.98 9.66
N LYS A 171 -8.66 -8.13 9.00
CA LYS A 171 -9.43 -9.27 9.51
C LYS A 171 -8.87 -9.80 10.84
N ASN A 172 -7.55 -9.92 10.95
CA ASN A 172 -6.86 -10.34 12.17
C ASN A 172 -7.01 -9.33 13.31
N ALA A 173 -7.18 -8.04 12.98
CA ALA A 173 -7.50 -7.00 13.97
C ALA A 173 -8.99 -6.94 14.33
N GLY A 174 -9.86 -7.70 13.67
CA GLY A 174 -11.29 -7.73 13.90
C GLY A 174 -12.07 -6.60 13.26
N ILE A 175 -11.54 -5.97 12.21
CA ILE A 175 -12.20 -4.93 11.42
C ILE A 175 -12.55 -5.41 10.01
N SER A 176 -13.36 -4.65 9.30
CA SER A 176 -13.68 -4.94 7.90
C SER A 176 -12.49 -4.73 6.99
N ALA A 177 -12.49 -5.40 5.83
CA ALA A 177 -11.46 -5.30 4.81
C ALA A 177 -12.05 -5.06 3.42
N CYS A 178 -11.46 -4.11 2.67
CA CYS A 178 -11.82 -3.80 1.31
C CYS A 178 -10.62 -4.03 0.38
N TYR A 179 -10.82 -4.86 -0.63
CA TYR A 179 -9.84 -5.14 -1.65
C TYR A 179 -9.97 -4.11 -2.78
N PHE A 180 -8.92 -3.31 -2.95
CA PHE A 180 -8.80 -2.36 -4.05
C PHE A 180 -7.96 -3.00 -5.16
N THR A 181 -8.53 -3.25 -6.33
CA THR A 181 -7.88 -4.03 -7.40
C THR A 181 -8.28 -3.51 -8.77
N ASP A 182 -7.45 -3.79 -9.77
CA ASP A 182 -7.75 -3.54 -11.19
C ASP A 182 -8.57 -4.67 -11.86
N ASN A 183 -8.77 -5.79 -11.15
CA ASN A 183 -9.51 -6.95 -11.65
C ASN A 183 -10.72 -7.27 -10.75
N VAL A 184 -11.85 -7.56 -11.38
CA VAL A 184 -13.06 -8.02 -10.67
C VAL A 184 -12.88 -9.51 -10.32
N GLU A 185 -12.09 -9.78 -9.29
CA GLU A 185 -11.92 -11.12 -8.75
C GLU A 185 -12.39 -11.14 -7.29
N GLU A 186 -13.17 -12.16 -6.93
CA GLU A 186 -13.54 -12.39 -5.55
C GLU A 186 -12.29 -12.69 -4.72
N ASN A 187 -12.17 -12.03 -3.57
CA ASN A 187 -11.10 -12.31 -2.62
C ASN A 187 -11.71 -12.83 -1.32
N PRO A 188 -11.36 -14.05 -0.86
CA PRO A 188 -11.98 -14.67 0.32
C PRO A 188 -11.70 -13.92 1.64
N HIS A 189 -10.76 -12.99 1.64
CA HIS A 189 -10.40 -12.17 2.80
C HIS A 189 -11.05 -10.80 2.81
N ALA A 190 -11.75 -10.42 1.72
CA ALA A 190 -12.40 -9.12 1.57
C ALA A 190 -13.88 -9.18 1.92
N ASP A 191 -14.38 -8.16 2.62
CA ASP A 191 -15.81 -7.92 2.78
C ASP A 191 -16.37 -7.14 1.59
N TYR A 192 -15.50 -6.37 0.91
CA TYR A 192 -15.79 -5.59 -0.28
C TYR A 192 -14.66 -5.71 -1.29
N VAL A 193 -15.01 -5.72 -2.57
CA VAL A 193 -14.06 -5.62 -3.69
C VAL A 193 -14.46 -4.41 -4.51
N VAL A 194 -13.51 -3.52 -4.79
CA VAL A 194 -13.71 -2.32 -5.59
C VAL A 194 -12.62 -2.18 -6.64
N THR A 195 -12.98 -1.65 -7.79
CA THR A 195 -12.06 -1.47 -8.93
C THR A 195 -11.78 0.01 -9.23
N SER A 196 -12.47 0.90 -8.55
CA SER A 196 -12.27 2.34 -8.68
C SER A 196 -12.45 3.07 -7.35
N VAL A 197 -11.92 4.27 -7.28
CA VAL A 197 -12.06 5.14 -6.09
C VAL A 197 -13.50 5.59 -5.91
N GLU A 198 -14.27 5.75 -7.00
CA GLU A 198 -15.68 6.13 -6.96
C GLU A 198 -16.52 5.10 -6.20
N GLU A 199 -16.23 3.82 -6.34
CA GLU A 199 -16.97 2.76 -5.64
C GLU A 199 -16.80 2.84 -4.12
N LEU A 200 -15.67 3.36 -3.64
CA LEU A 200 -15.40 3.55 -2.21
C LEU A 200 -16.39 4.50 -1.54
N TYR A 201 -16.93 5.51 -2.25
CA TYR A 201 -17.93 6.41 -1.70
C TYR A 201 -19.22 5.69 -1.26
N SER A 202 -19.51 4.53 -1.82
CA SER A 202 -20.68 3.74 -1.45
C SER A 202 -20.48 2.89 -0.18
N ILE A 203 -19.23 2.68 0.20
CA ILE A 203 -18.82 1.83 1.33
C ILE A 203 -18.53 2.67 2.57
N ILE A 204 -17.92 3.84 2.34
CA ILE A 204 -17.40 4.73 3.39
C ILE A 204 -18.47 5.68 3.90
#